data_785a898294a4a5fe4bf91aad16fa9d5a
#
_entry.id   785a898294a4a5fe4bf91aad16fa9d5a
#
_cell.length_a   1.000
_cell.length_b   1.000
_cell.length_c   1.000
_cell.angle_alpha   90.00
_cell.angle_beta   90.00
_cell.angle_gamma   90.00
#
_symmetry.space_group_name_H-M   'P 1'
#
loop_
_entity.id
_entity.type
_entity.pdbx_description
1 polymer ?
#
loop_
_entity_poly.entity_id
_entity_poly.type
_entity_poly.pdbx_seq_one_letter_code
_entity_poly.pdbx_strand_id
1 'polypeptide(L)' 'MNHYQIWHAIDLFAHDHGMSCSGLAKRSGLDPTTFNKSKRASVFGQPRWPSTETISKILDATHASPQDFFKYIKDNENLK' A
#
# COMPACT_ATOMS: atom_id res chain seq x y z
N MET A 1 -9.69 -5.04 9.62
CA MET A 1 -8.89 -4.11 8.82
C MET A 1 -9.81 -3.18 8.05
N ASN A 2 -9.55 -1.89 8.09
CA ASN A 2 -10.36 -0.92 7.37
C ASN A 2 -9.58 -0.30 6.22
N HIS A 3 -10.27 0.51 5.42
CA HIS A 3 -9.72 1.17 4.24
C HIS A 3 -8.48 2.02 4.56
N TYR A 4 -8.53 2.78 5.65
CA TYR A 4 -7.40 3.62 6.05
C TYR A 4 -6.18 2.77 6.39
N GLN A 5 -6.39 1.67 7.12
CA GLN A 5 -5.29 0.82 7.58
C GLN A 5 -4.51 0.18 6.44
N ILE A 6 -5.21 -0.27 5.38
CA ILE A 6 -4.50 -0.89 4.25
C ILE A 6 -3.65 0.13 3.49
N TRP A 7 -4.18 1.34 3.27
CA TRP A 7 -3.40 2.38 2.58
C TRP A 7 -2.24 2.86 3.43
N HIS A 8 -2.45 3.02 4.73
CA HIS A 8 -1.38 3.42 5.64
C HIS A 8 -0.28 2.36 5.71
N ALA A 9 -0.66 1.07 5.65
CA ALA A 9 0.30 -0.02 5.60
C ALA A 9 1.18 0.08 4.34
N ILE A 10 0.60 0.43 3.19
CA ILE A 10 1.36 0.63 1.96
C ILE A 10 2.35 1.79 2.12
N ASP A 11 1.91 2.90 2.74
CA ASP A 11 2.79 4.05 2.98
C ASP A 11 3.99 3.67 3.86
N LEU A 12 3.73 2.96 4.96
CA LEU A 12 4.79 2.51 5.87
C LEU A 12 5.72 1.50 5.21
N PHE A 13 5.15 0.58 4.44
CA PHE A 13 5.92 -0.43 3.72
C PHE A 13 6.89 0.23 2.74
N ALA A 14 6.41 1.19 1.96
CA ALA A 14 7.26 1.93 1.03
C ALA A 14 8.38 2.66 1.79
N HIS A 15 8.02 3.36 2.85
CA HIS A 15 8.97 4.12 3.65
C HIS A 15 10.08 3.22 4.21
N ASP A 16 9.72 2.07 4.76
CA ASP A 16 10.69 1.13 5.34
C ASP A 16 11.61 0.53 4.28
N HIS A 17 11.18 0.49 3.04
CA HIS A 17 12.03 0.04 1.93
C HIS A 17 12.78 1.19 1.25
N GLY A 18 12.78 2.37 1.88
CA GLY A 18 13.54 3.52 1.38
C GLY A 18 12.93 4.15 0.14
N MET A 19 11.63 4.00 -0.07
CA MET A 19 10.95 4.49 -1.28
C MET A 19 9.78 5.38 -0.94
N SER A 20 9.47 6.31 -1.87
CA SER A 20 8.17 6.98 -1.87
C SER A 20 7.13 6.01 -2.42
N CYS A 21 5.85 6.33 -2.25
CA CYS A 21 4.77 5.52 -2.84
C CYS A 21 4.88 5.46 -4.36
N SER A 22 5.24 6.57 -5.00
CA SER A 22 5.45 6.61 -6.44
C SER A 22 6.63 5.73 -6.85
N GLY A 23 7.71 5.73 -6.08
CA GLY A 23 8.87 4.86 -6.30
C GLY A 23 8.52 3.38 -6.16
N LEU A 24 7.73 3.05 -5.14
CA LEU A 24 7.26 1.68 -4.94
C LEU A 24 6.41 1.22 -6.12
N ALA A 25 5.50 2.06 -6.59
CA ALA A 25 4.66 1.73 -7.74
C ALA A 25 5.51 1.46 -8.98
N LYS A 26 6.45 2.35 -9.29
CA LYS A 26 7.34 2.16 -10.44
C LYS A 26 8.13 0.86 -10.35
N ARG A 27 8.71 0.60 -9.19
CA ARG A 27 9.52 -0.60 -8.98
C ARG A 27 8.69 -1.87 -9.14
N SER A 28 7.41 -1.78 -8.84
CA SER A 28 6.49 -2.92 -8.94
C SER A 28 5.87 -3.08 -10.32
N GLY A 29 6.27 -2.27 -11.29
CA GLY A 29 5.72 -2.32 -12.64
C GLY A 29 4.34 -1.72 -12.75
N LEU A 30 3.98 -0.83 -11.82
CA LEU A 30 2.69 -0.16 -11.78
C LEU A 30 2.83 1.29 -12.23
N ASP A 31 1.70 1.90 -12.57
CA ASP A 31 1.67 3.33 -12.85
C ASP A 31 2.15 4.11 -11.61
N PRO A 32 3.01 5.13 -11.79
CA PRO A 32 3.54 5.87 -10.64
C PRO A 32 2.49 6.51 -9.74
N THR A 33 1.28 6.73 -10.25
CA THR A 33 0.19 7.35 -9.49
C THR A 33 -0.70 6.35 -8.76
N THR A 34 -0.40 5.05 -8.88
CA THR A 34 -1.25 3.99 -8.33
C THR A 34 -1.57 4.19 -6.84
N PHE A 35 -0.59 4.66 -6.07
CA PHE A 35 -0.74 4.83 -4.63
C PHE A 35 -0.99 6.27 -4.19
N ASN A 36 -1.26 7.17 -5.13
CA ASN A 36 -1.57 8.56 -4.79
C ASN A 36 -2.86 8.63 -3.99
N LYS A 37 -2.95 9.64 -3.10
CA LYS A 37 -4.13 9.83 -2.27
C LYS A 37 -5.40 10.00 -3.11
N SER A 38 -5.28 10.61 -4.28
CA SER A 38 -6.43 10.76 -5.18
C SER A 38 -6.99 9.44 -5.69
N LYS A 39 -6.21 8.37 -5.63
CA LYS A 39 -6.62 7.03 -6.07
C LYS A 39 -7.25 6.20 -4.94
N ARG A 40 -7.31 6.74 -3.73
CA ARG A 40 -7.79 5.99 -2.56
C ARG A 40 -9.28 6.16 -2.32
N ALA A 41 -9.92 7.02 -3.10
CA ALA A 41 -11.37 7.23 -3.06
C ALA A 41 -11.85 7.59 -4.46
N SER A 42 -13.13 7.29 -4.74
CA SER A 42 -13.75 7.71 -6.00
C SER A 42 -14.05 9.21 -5.96
N VAL A 43 -14.47 9.77 -7.11
CA VAL A 43 -14.89 11.18 -7.17
C VAL A 43 -16.09 11.46 -6.27
N PHE A 44 -16.83 10.44 -5.86
CA PHE A 44 -17.97 10.55 -4.96
C PHE A 44 -17.59 10.27 -3.49
N GLY A 45 -16.29 10.17 -3.21
CA GLY A 45 -15.82 9.94 -1.84
C GLY A 45 -15.92 8.50 -1.36
N GLN A 46 -16.27 7.55 -2.22
CA GLN A 46 -16.35 6.15 -1.82
C GLN A 46 -14.94 5.55 -1.72
N PRO A 47 -14.67 4.76 -0.66
CA PRO A 47 -13.36 4.14 -0.50
C PRO A 47 -13.01 3.22 -1.67
N ARG A 48 -11.76 3.29 -2.11
CA ARG A 48 -11.20 2.33 -3.05
C ARG A 48 -10.15 1.52 -2.33
N TRP A 49 -10.14 0.22 -2.59
CA TRP A 49 -9.16 -0.68 -1.99
C TRP A 49 -8.11 -1.06 -3.03
N PRO A 50 -6.84 -1.23 -2.61
CA PRO A 50 -5.85 -1.79 -3.53
C PRO A 50 -6.25 -3.22 -3.88
N SER A 51 -6.00 -3.63 -5.13
CA SER A 51 -6.30 -5.01 -5.53
C SER A 51 -5.28 -5.96 -4.94
N THR A 52 -5.65 -7.25 -4.83
CA THR A 52 -4.70 -8.27 -4.40
C THR A 52 -3.55 -8.41 -5.40
N GLU A 53 -3.82 -8.17 -6.68
CA GLU A 53 -2.76 -8.17 -7.69
C GLU A 53 -1.72 -7.08 -7.42
N THR A 54 -2.18 -5.88 -7.06
CA THR A 54 -1.29 -4.78 -6.69
C THR A 54 -0.43 -5.16 -5.49
N ILE A 55 -1.04 -5.75 -4.45
CA ILE A 55 -0.30 -6.21 -3.27
C ILE A 55 0.73 -7.26 -3.67
N SER A 56 0.34 -8.22 -4.51
CA SER A 56 1.26 -9.24 -4.99
C SER A 56 2.48 -8.62 -5.69
N LYS A 57 2.24 -7.62 -6.52
CA LYS A 57 3.33 -6.98 -7.27
C LYS A 57 4.31 -6.24 -6.37
N ILE A 58 3.83 -5.55 -5.34
CA ILE A 58 4.74 -4.85 -4.42
C ILE A 58 5.55 -5.85 -3.58
N LEU A 59 4.95 -6.97 -3.21
CA LEU A 59 5.68 -8.02 -2.47
C LEU A 59 6.76 -8.64 -3.34
N ASP A 60 6.46 -8.95 -4.59
CA ASP A 60 7.43 -9.54 -5.51
C ASP A 60 8.59 -8.57 -5.76
N ALA A 61 8.30 -7.31 -5.97
CA ALA A 61 9.33 -6.31 -6.27
C ALA A 61 10.29 -6.07 -5.09
N THR A 62 9.81 -6.26 -3.88
CA THR A 62 10.60 -6.04 -2.66
C THR A 62 11.13 -7.33 -2.04
N HIS A 63 10.80 -8.48 -2.63
CA HIS A 63 11.14 -9.81 -2.09
C HIS A 63 10.59 -10.01 -0.68
N ALA A 64 9.45 -9.40 -0.38
CA ALA A 64 8.79 -9.51 0.91
C ALA A 64 7.71 -10.58 0.89
N SER A 65 7.41 -11.15 2.05
CA SER A 65 6.31 -12.09 2.21
C SER A 65 5.02 -11.33 2.55
N PRO A 66 3.84 -11.97 2.38
CA PRO A 66 2.60 -11.37 2.86
C PRO A 66 2.65 -11.03 4.35
N GLN A 67 3.30 -11.84 5.15
CA GLN A 67 3.44 -11.60 6.60
C GLN A 67 4.24 -10.33 6.89
N ASP A 68 5.26 -10.06 6.10
CA ASP A 68 6.05 -8.83 6.24
C ASP A 68 5.21 -7.59 6.01
N PHE A 69 4.26 -7.67 5.09
CA PHE A 69 3.36 -6.56 4.79
C PHE A 69 2.26 -6.42 5.87
N PHE A 70 1.67 -7.54 6.27
CA PHE A 70 0.54 -7.52 7.19
C PHE A 70 0.91 -7.02 8.59
N LYS A 71 2.17 -7.10 8.98
CA LYS A 71 2.59 -6.56 10.27
C LYS A 71 2.36 -5.05 10.39
N TYR A 72 2.39 -4.34 9.26
CA TYR A 72 2.10 -2.89 9.26
C TYR A 72 0.63 -2.61 9.55
N ILE A 73 -0.25 -3.49 9.12
CA ILE A 73 -1.68 -3.39 9.42
C ILE A 73 -1.91 -3.59 10.93
N LYS A 74 -1.25 -4.58 11.51
CA LYS A 74 -1.33 -4.85 12.95
C LYS A 74 -0.85 -3.65 13.76
N ASP A 75 0.24 -3.02 13.34
CA ASP A 75 0.78 -1.85 14.02
C ASP A 75 -0.24 -0.71 14.00
N ASN A 76 -0.95 -0.53 12.87
CA ASN A 76 -1.98 0.50 12.76
C ASN A 76 -3.13 0.26 13.73
N GLU A 77 -3.50 -0.99 13.97
CA GLU A 77 -4.54 -1.33 14.94
C GLU A 77 -4.14 -0.94 16.35
N ASN A 78 -2.86 -1.02 16.66
CA ASN A 78 -2.34 -0.68 17.98
C ASN A 78 -2.28 0.83 18.24
N LEU A 79 -2.54 1.63 17.23
CA LEU A 79 -2.50 3.09 17.34
C LEU A 79 -3.84 3.71 17.78
N LYS A 80 -4.81 2.90 18.07
CA LYS A 80 -6.14 3.37 18.49
C LYS A 80 -6.12 4.08 19.84
#